data_58c9d5ceca4463161965a8a65f028578
#
_entry.id   58c9d5ceca4463161965a8a65f028578
#
_cell.length_a   1.000
_cell.length_b   1.000
_cell.length_c   1.000
_cell.angle_alpha   90.00
_cell.angle_beta   90.00
_cell.angle_gamma   90.00
#
_symmetry.space_group_name_H-M   'P 1'
#
loop_
_entity.id
_entity.type
_entity.pdbx_description
1 polymer ?
#
loop_
_entity_poly.entity_id
_entity_poly.type
_entity_poly.pdbx_seq_one_letter_code
_entity_poly.pdbx_strand_id
1 'polypeptide(L)'
;MKKSLFIPLLCGLSFVYTACDEYDDTYPKEYHKILSLKQTGEESNILYNTGQDASFDITIMKTGCDPSLTAQAQLTVLSDEALKEYNENYTILPSNTYSIDGSELIFQSDERYKMSKVVMKTSAIQALVELPENADKTFVLPISLVSATDSVNSMNNLYVMKPVITTPKLEFKVSEEECVQGFINSSDPVLFTIPMGLEIDNQWDFTAKVEVVNNDGKEGYLSSSSVTLENDGLVTFEPGKEASLKVSVSAGSGDDLTNLVVGGRVAIKITEIAVSYTHLR
;
A
#
# COMPACT_ATOMS: atom_id res chain seq x y z
N MET A 1 -36.92 74.13 10.79
CA MET A 1 -37.06 73.25 11.97
C MET A 1 -37.12 71.80 11.52
N LYS A 2 -36.00 71.11 11.58
CA LYS A 2 -35.91 69.64 11.39
C LYS A 2 -34.99 69.13 12.46
N LYS A 3 -35.55 68.56 13.51
CA LYS A 3 -34.82 67.91 14.60
C LYS A 3 -34.92 66.41 14.46
N SER A 4 -33.77 65.80 14.29
CA SER A 4 -33.29 64.63 14.98
C SER A 4 -34.17 63.37 14.99
N LEU A 5 -33.76 62.39 14.16
CA LEU A 5 -34.18 61.00 14.24
C LEU A 5 -32.92 60.11 14.08
N PHE A 6 -32.04 60.08 15.10
CA PHE A 6 -30.76 59.35 14.98
C PHE A 6 -30.33 58.63 16.27
N ILE A 7 -31.27 58.15 17.09
CA ILE A 7 -30.91 57.47 18.36
C ILE A 7 -31.52 56.09 18.61
N PRO A 8 -32.17 55.35 17.73
CA PRO A 8 -32.45 53.97 18.11
C PRO A 8 -31.65 52.90 17.33
N LEU A 9 -30.53 53.23 16.67
CA LEU A 9 -29.76 52.18 15.92
C LEU A 9 -28.53 51.68 16.69
N LEU A 10 -28.27 52.11 17.91
CA LEU A 10 -27.08 51.65 18.66
C LEU A 10 -27.37 50.64 19.75
N CYS A 11 -28.63 50.27 20.02
CA CYS A 11 -28.98 49.22 20.99
C CYS A 11 -29.21 47.83 20.41
N GLY A 12 -29.10 47.66 19.09
CA GLY A 12 -29.37 46.40 18.42
C GLY A 12 -28.14 45.47 18.20
N LEU A 13 -26.93 45.93 18.55
CA LEU A 13 -25.68 45.19 18.29
C LEU A 13 -25.06 44.52 19.53
N SER A 14 -25.67 44.59 20.69
CA SER A 14 -25.09 44.00 21.91
C SER A 14 -25.64 42.64 22.31
N PHE A 15 -26.48 42.04 21.50
CA PHE A 15 -27.08 40.71 21.83
C PHE A 15 -26.50 39.51 21.04
N VAL A 16 -25.40 39.67 20.35
CA VAL A 16 -24.85 38.60 19.49
C VAL A 16 -23.66 37.86 20.15
N TYR A 17 -23.26 38.18 21.37
CA TYR A 17 -22.07 37.58 21.98
C TYR A 17 -22.31 36.65 23.18
N THR A 18 -23.55 36.28 23.46
CA THR A 18 -23.82 35.33 24.56
C THR A 18 -24.42 34.01 24.12
N ALA A 19 -24.22 33.61 22.87
CA ALA A 19 -24.77 32.34 22.34
C ALA A 19 -23.74 31.20 22.30
N CYS A 20 -22.61 31.29 23.01
CA CYS A 20 -21.58 30.23 22.97
C CYS A 20 -21.40 29.46 24.28
N ASP A 21 -22.09 29.80 25.37
CA ASP A 21 -21.90 29.12 26.67
C ASP A 21 -23.00 28.12 27.05
N GLU A 22 -24.07 27.98 26.25
CA GLU A 22 -25.17 27.08 26.57
C GLU A 22 -25.05 25.66 25.88
N TYR A 23 -23.94 25.37 25.23
CA TYR A 23 -23.76 24.07 24.60
C TYR A 23 -23.47 22.94 25.59
N ASP A 24 -22.94 23.26 26.76
CA ASP A 24 -22.55 22.26 27.78
C ASP A 24 -23.72 21.57 28.44
N ASP A 25 -24.90 22.22 28.54
CA ASP A 25 -26.12 21.64 29.13
C ASP A 25 -27.04 20.94 28.10
N THR A 26 -26.79 21.12 26.81
CA THR A 26 -27.70 20.64 25.75
C THR A 26 -27.39 19.23 25.30
N TYR A 27 -26.14 18.77 25.45
CA TYR A 27 -25.74 17.43 25.06
C TYR A 27 -25.32 16.60 26.27
N PRO A 28 -25.81 15.35 26.41
CA PRO A 28 -25.33 14.43 27.43
C PRO A 28 -23.80 14.29 27.36
N LYS A 29 -23.14 14.17 28.49
CA LYS A 29 -21.66 14.09 28.60
C LYS A 29 -21.05 13.00 27.74
N GLU A 30 -21.79 11.97 27.43
CA GLU A 30 -21.38 10.88 26.54
C GLU A 30 -21.11 11.32 25.09
N TYR A 31 -21.65 12.49 24.67
CA TYR A 31 -21.42 13.07 23.35
C TYR A 31 -20.34 14.15 23.32
N HIS A 32 -19.81 14.53 24.48
CA HIS A 32 -18.74 15.55 24.55
C HIS A 32 -17.48 15.07 23.85
N LYS A 33 -17.14 13.79 23.99
CA LYS A 33 -16.05 13.12 23.29
C LYS A 33 -16.44 11.68 22.96
N ILE A 34 -16.18 11.29 21.72
CA ILE A 34 -16.48 9.94 21.20
C ILE A 34 -15.26 9.44 20.47
N LEU A 35 -14.80 8.27 20.82
CA LEU A 35 -13.69 7.59 20.16
C LEU A 35 -14.22 6.69 19.05
N SER A 36 -13.52 6.63 17.93
CA SER A 36 -13.85 5.75 16.81
C SER A 36 -12.62 5.37 16.00
N LEU A 37 -12.66 4.24 15.33
CA LEU A 37 -11.71 3.89 14.28
C LEU A 37 -12.09 4.61 12.98
N LYS A 38 -11.08 5.01 12.20
CA LYS A 38 -11.27 5.51 10.84
C LYS A 38 -11.50 4.36 9.86
N GLN A 39 -10.68 3.30 9.98
CA GLN A 39 -10.85 2.04 9.27
C GLN A 39 -11.80 1.16 10.07
N THR A 40 -12.84 0.62 9.45
CA THR A 40 -13.86 -0.21 10.12
C THR A 40 -14.36 -1.31 9.19
N GLY A 41 -14.96 -2.34 9.80
CA GLY A 41 -15.46 -3.49 9.05
C GLY A 41 -14.34 -4.41 8.58
N GLU A 42 -14.55 -5.09 7.47
CA GLU A 42 -13.60 -6.06 6.92
C GLU A 42 -12.81 -5.47 5.76
N GLU A 43 -11.50 -5.67 5.76
CA GLU A 43 -10.63 -5.22 4.68
C GLU A 43 -9.56 -6.28 4.35
N SER A 44 -9.31 -6.49 3.07
CA SER A 44 -8.21 -7.32 2.60
C SER A 44 -6.90 -6.53 2.65
N ASN A 45 -5.97 -6.99 3.48
CA ASN A 45 -4.66 -6.38 3.66
C ASN A 45 -3.62 -7.18 2.88
N ILE A 46 -3.08 -6.59 1.82
CA ILE A 46 -2.15 -7.28 0.93
C ILE A 46 -0.77 -7.35 1.60
N LEU A 47 -0.25 -8.59 1.69
CA LEU A 47 1.09 -8.88 2.17
C LEU A 47 1.91 -9.42 0.99
N TYR A 48 2.94 -8.68 0.60
CA TYR A 48 3.79 -9.14 -0.50
C TYR A 48 4.84 -10.13 -0.01
N ASN A 49 4.88 -11.30 -0.67
CA ASN A 49 5.86 -12.36 -0.38
C ASN A 49 7.26 -11.96 -0.87
N THR A 50 7.88 -11.03 -0.16
CA THR A 50 9.23 -10.50 -0.44
C THR A 50 10.22 -10.79 0.68
N GLY A 51 9.79 -11.56 1.70
CA GLY A 51 10.57 -11.81 2.91
C GLY A 51 10.52 -10.67 3.93
N GLN A 52 9.81 -9.56 3.63
CA GLN A 52 9.64 -8.43 4.54
C GLN A 52 8.26 -8.44 5.19
N ASP A 53 8.19 -7.85 6.39
CA ASP A 53 6.95 -7.69 7.13
C ASP A 53 6.14 -6.52 6.56
N ALA A 54 4.82 -6.66 6.55
CA ALA A 54 3.90 -5.61 6.12
C ALA A 54 3.44 -4.75 7.29
N SER A 55 3.39 -3.43 7.07
CA SER A 55 2.95 -2.47 8.09
C SER A 55 1.70 -1.73 7.64
N PHE A 56 0.74 -1.56 8.57
CA PHE A 56 -0.53 -0.89 8.34
C PHE A 56 -0.79 0.12 9.47
N ASP A 57 -1.17 1.34 9.10
CA ASP A 57 -1.52 2.37 10.07
C ASP A 57 -3.02 2.30 10.38
N ILE A 58 -3.35 2.25 11.67
CA ILE A 58 -4.72 2.36 12.17
C ILE A 58 -4.90 3.75 12.77
N THR A 59 -5.88 4.47 12.27
CA THR A 59 -6.20 5.81 12.76
C THR A 59 -7.36 5.77 13.73
N ILE A 60 -7.12 6.27 14.93
CA ILE A 60 -8.14 6.46 15.96
C ILE A 60 -8.51 7.94 16.02
N MET A 61 -9.80 8.23 16.00
CA MET A 61 -10.35 9.58 16.00
C MET A 61 -11.01 9.88 17.34
N LYS A 62 -10.78 11.09 17.84
CA LYS A 62 -11.55 11.69 18.93
C LYS A 62 -12.48 12.75 18.33
N THR A 63 -13.77 12.50 18.36
CA THR A 63 -14.85 13.37 17.90
C THR A 63 -15.74 13.79 19.06
N GLY A 64 -16.79 14.52 18.81
CA GLY A 64 -17.72 15.03 19.82
C GLY A 64 -17.77 16.55 19.84
N CYS A 65 -18.61 17.11 20.70
CA CYS A 65 -18.84 18.56 20.76
C CYS A 65 -17.75 19.32 21.51
N ASP A 66 -16.97 18.66 22.39
CA ASP A 66 -15.89 19.30 23.14
C ASP A 66 -14.50 18.70 22.80
N PRO A 67 -13.78 19.31 21.87
CA PRO A 67 -12.45 18.84 21.48
C PRO A 67 -11.35 19.07 22.53
N SER A 68 -11.59 19.95 23.51
CA SER A 68 -10.62 20.32 24.54
C SER A 68 -10.41 19.19 25.56
N LEU A 69 -11.33 18.25 25.66
CA LEU A 69 -11.25 17.14 26.59
C LEU A 69 -10.16 16.15 26.20
N THR A 70 -9.42 15.67 27.17
CA THR A 70 -8.49 14.54 27.01
C THR A 70 -9.28 13.25 26.89
N ALA A 71 -8.72 12.24 26.24
CA ALA A 71 -9.34 10.91 26.15
C ALA A 71 -8.29 9.80 26.18
N GLN A 72 -8.73 8.59 26.55
CA GLN A 72 -7.90 7.39 26.56
C GLN A 72 -8.54 6.31 25.72
N ALA A 73 -7.76 5.66 24.89
CA ALA A 73 -8.19 4.55 24.05
C ALA A 73 -7.19 3.40 24.12
N GLN A 74 -7.68 2.20 23.88
CA GLN A 74 -6.86 1.02 23.74
C GLN A 74 -7.31 0.20 22.55
N LEU A 75 -6.35 -0.27 21.75
CA LEU A 75 -6.57 -1.27 20.72
C LEU A 75 -6.36 -2.65 21.33
N THR A 76 -7.34 -3.51 21.15
CA THR A 76 -7.30 -4.91 21.62
C THR A 76 -7.68 -5.84 20.48
N VAL A 77 -7.25 -7.09 20.56
CA VAL A 77 -7.72 -8.13 19.64
C VAL A 77 -8.94 -8.79 20.27
N LEU A 78 -9.99 -9.05 19.49
CA LEU A 78 -11.18 -9.76 19.97
C LEU A 78 -10.82 -11.14 20.51
N SER A 79 -11.59 -11.64 21.46
CA SER A 79 -11.50 -13.05 21.87
C SER A 79 -12.05 -13.97 20.78
N ASP A 80 -11.68 -15.26 20.85
CA ASP A 80 -12.19 -16.27 19.93
C ASP A 80 -13.73 -16.37 19.97
N GLU A 81 -14.32 -16.24 21.15
CA GLU A 81 -15.78 -16.27 21.33
C GLU A 81 -16.44 -15.09 20.63
N ALA A 82 -15.95 -13.86 20.86
CA ALA A 82 -16.49 -12.66 20.23
C ALA A 82 -16.29 -12.65 18.71
N LEU A 83 -15.17 -13.18 18.22
CA LEU A 83 -14.96 -13.33 16.78
C LEU A 83 -15.93 -14.34 16.15
N LYS A 84 -16.22 -15.45 16.83
CA LYS A 84 -17.19 -16.44 16.33
C LYS A 84 -18.62 -15.94 16.34
N GLU A 85 -18.99 -15.07 17.28
CA GLU A 85 -20.27 -14.36 17.25
C GLU A 85 -20.35 -13.40 16.05
N TYR A 86 -19.24 -12.80 15.67
CA TYR A 86 -19.15 -11.93 14.50
C TYR A 86 -19.18 -12.74 13.18
N ASN A 87 -18.34 -13.77 13.07
CA ASN A 87 -18.27 -14.69 11.93
C ASN A 87 -17.65 -16.03 12.32
N GLU A 88 -18.46 -17.09 12.31
CA GLU A 88 -18.06 -18.45 12.75
C GLU A 88 -16.91 -19.06 11.91
N ASN A 89 -16.72 -18.59 10.66
CA ASN A 89 -15.70 -19.10 9.74
C ASN A 89 -14.32 -18.47 9.96
N TYR A 90 -14.21 -17.47 10.85
CA TYR A 90 -12.95 -16.79 11.08
C TYR A 90 -12.14 -17.42 12.22
N THR A 91 -10.83 -17.37 12.05
CA THR A 91 -9.86 -17.80 13.05
C THR A 91 -8.89 -16.65 13.32
N ILE A 92 -8.63 -16.35 14.58
CA ILE A 92 -7.69 -15.27 14.94
C ILE A 92 -6.27 -15.68 14.53
N LEU A 93 -5.53 -14.72 13.96
CA LEU A 93 -4.09 -14.87 13.74
C LEU A 93 -3.36 -15.11 15.07
N PRO A 94 -2.46 -16.09 15.15
CA PRO A 94 -1.62 -16.30 16.34
C PRO A 94 -0.80 -15.06 16.69
N SER A 95 -0.63 -14.74 17.97
CA SER A 95 0.05 -13.52 18.45
C SER A 95 1.51 -13.40 18.04
N ASN A 96 2.15 -14.50 17.65
CA ASN A 96 3.51 -14.50 17.13
C ASN A 96 3.62 -14.05 15.66
N THR A 97 2.49 -13.87 14.94
CA THR A 97 2.43 -13.48 13.52
C THR A 97 2.23 -11.99 13.30
N TYR A 98 1.99 -11.22 14.34
CA TYR A 98 1.81 -9.77 14.26
C TYR A 98 2.33 -9.05 15.51
N SER A 99 2.42 -7.72 15.45
CA SER A 99 2.54 -6.81 16.59
C SER A 99 1.68 -5.56 16.38
N ILE A 100 1.26 -4.95 17.49
CA ILE A 100 0.52 -3.67 17.50
C ILE A 100 1.34 -2.69 18.32
N ASP A 101 1.95 -1.72 17.63
CA ASP A 101 2.75 -0.67 18.25
C ASP A 101 1.84 0.51 18.61
N GLY A 102 1.94 0.98 19.86
CA GLY A 102 1.09 2.07 20.34
C GLY A 102 -0.38 1.65 20.52
N SER A 103 -0.61 0.49 21.12
CA SER A 103 -1.97 0.00 21.45
C SER A 103 -2.68 0.85 22.51
N GLU A 104 -1.93 1.51 23.40
CA GLU A 104 -2.46 2.46 24.38
C GLU A 104 -2.27 3.89 23.88
N LEU A 105 -3.35 4.65 23.83
CA LEU A 105 -3.42 5.96 23.21
C LEU A 105 -4.02 6.97 24.18
N ILE A 106 -3.26 8.04 24.49
CA ILE A 106 -3.71 9.15 25.31
C ILE A 106 -3.83 10.38 24.43
N PHE A 107 -5.06 10.87 24.24
CA PHE A 107 -5.35 12.10 23.52
C PHE A 107 -5.21 13.28 24.48
N GLN A 108 -4.37 14.22 24.13
CA GLN A 108 -4.29 15.51 24.80
C GLN A 108 -5.45 16.44 24.37
N SER A 109 -5.59 17.58 25.06
CA SER A 109 -6.47 18.65 24.62
C SER A 109 -6.24 18.98 23.15
N ASP A 110 -7.33 19.15 22.41
CA ASP A 110 -7.33 19.49 20.97
C ASP A 110 -6.72 18.46 20.01
N GLU A 111 -6.13 17.37 20.50
CA GLU A 111 -5.77 16.26 19.62
C GLU A 111 -7.02 15.55 19.09
N ARG A 112 -7.14 15.44 17.76
CA ARG A 112 -8.31 14.89 17.09
C ARG A 112 -8.10 13.46 16.59
N TYR A 113 -6.87 13.06 16.36
CA TYR A 113 -6.52 11.72 15.88
C TYR A 113 -5.19 11.25 16.42
N LYS A 114 -5.06 9.95 16.51
CA LYS A 114 -3.78 9.26 16.76
C LYS A 114 -3.66 8.06 15.83
N MET A 115 -2.43 7.66 15.58
CA MET A 115 -2.13 6.49 14.77
C MET A 115 -1.45 5.43 15.62
N SER A 116 -1.82 4.19 15.38
CA SER A 116 -1.16 2.99 15.84
C SER A 116 -0.69 2.21 14.62
N LYS A 117 0.39 1.47 14.75
CA LYS A 117 0.93 0.66 13.66
C LYS A 117 0.74 -0.82 13.94
N VAL A 118 0.16 -1.53 12.99
CA VAL A 118 0.11 -3.00 12.97
C VAL A 118 1.18 -3.50 12.02
N VAL A 119 2.05 -4.36 12.53
CA VAL A 119 3.05 -5.06 11.71
C VAL A 119 2.62 -6.51 11.59
N MET A 120 2.42 -7.00 10.38
CA MET A 120 2.13 -8.40 10.08
C MET A 120 3.39 -9.08 9.54
N LYS A 121 3.79 -10.17 10.17
CA LYS A 121 4.96 -10.96 9.78
C LYS A 121 4.61 -11.85 8.60
N THR A 122 4.86 -11.36 7.40
CA THR A 122 4.43 -11.99 6.15
C THR A 122 4.85 -13.45 6.04
N SER A 123 6.13 -13.76 6.30
CA SER A 123 6.64 -15.14 6.20
C SER A 123 6.01 -16.07 7.24
N ALA A 124 5.70 -15.57 8.46
CA ALA A 124 5.06 -16.38 9.49
C ALA A 124 3.59 -16.67 9.14
N ILE A 125 2.87 -15.68 8.58
CA ILE A 125 1.50 -15.85 8.13
C ILE A 125 1.46 -16.79 6.92
N GLN A 126 2.40 -16.67 5.98
CA GLN A 126 2.51 -17.57 4.84
C GLN A 126 2.70 -19.02 5.29
N ALA A 127 3.68 -19.26 6.15
CA ALA A 127 3.92 -20.61 6.70
C ALA A 127 2.68 -21.16 7.43
N LEU A 128 1.91 -20.29 8.13
CA LEU A 128 0.68 -20.69 8.81
C LEU A 128 -0.43 -21.12 7.84
N VAL A 129 -0.67 -20.36 6.77
CA VAL A 129 -1.76 -20.66 5.81
C VAL A 129 -1.42 -21.81 4.88
N GLU A 130 -0.14 -22.10 4.65
CA GLU A 130 0.33 -23.22 3.83
C GLU A 130 0.26 -24.57 4.55
N LEU A 131 0.01 -24.60 5.86
CA LEU A 131 -0.17 -25.85 6.60
C LEU A 131 -1.44 -26.57 6.14
N PRO A 132 -1.40 -27.89 5.82
CA PRO A 132 -2.56 -28.64 5.34
C PRO A 132 -3.77 -28.59 6.29
N GLU A 133 -3.53 -28.56 7.61
CA GLU A 133 -4.57 -28.46 8.64
C GLU A 133 -5.25 -27.11 8.71
N ASN A 134 -4.74 -26.12 7.97
CA ASN A 134 -5.27 -24.77 7.92
C ASN A 134 -5.92 -24.42 6.57
N ALA A 135 -6.01 -25.37 5.64
CA ALA A 135 -6.50 -25.12 4.29
C ALA A 135 -7.93 -24.55 4.24
N ASP A 136 -8.78 -24.94 5.20
CA ASP A 136 -10.19 -24.50 5.27
C ASP A 136 -10.39 -23.32 6.24
N LYS A 137 -9.31 -22.76 6.82
CA LYS A 137 -9.40 -21.66 7.79
C LYS A 137 -9.19 -20.31 7.13
N THR A 138 -10.02 -19.35 7.50
CA THR A 138 -9.82 -17.94 7.15
C THR A 138 -9.23 -17.20 8.35
N PHE A 139 -7.92 -16.95 8.30
CA PHE A 139 -7.25 -16.21 9.36
C PHE A 139 -7.48 -14.70 9.22
N VAL A 140 -7.79 -14.06 10.36
CA VAL A 140 -8.04 -12.61 10.44
C VAL A 140 -7.38 -12.03 11.71
N LEU A 141 -7.11 -10.72 11.68
CA LEU A 141 -6.72 -9.95 12.87
C LEU A 141 -7.85 -8.97 13.20
N PRO A 142 -8.75 -9.32 14.14
CA PRO A 142 -9.89 -8.47 14.52
C PRO A 142 -9.46 -7.49 15.61
N ILE A 143 -9.24 -6.23 15.25
CA ILE A 143 -8.81 -5.16 16.16
C ILE A 143 -10.02 -4.37 16.61
N SER A 144 -10.22 -4.33 17.92
CA SER A 144 -11.29 -3.58 18.57
C SER A 144 -10.73 -2.37 19.32
N LEU A 145 -11.41 -1.24 19.18
CA LEU A 145 -11.17 -0.04 19.96
C LEU A 145 -12.03 -0.10 21.24
N VAL A 146 -11.38 0.03 22.38
CA VAL A 146 -12.03 0.09 23.70
C VAL A 146 -11.54 1.29 24.49
N SER A 147 -12.33 1.72 25.46
CA SER A 147 -11.93 2.70 26.47
C SER A 147 -12.61 2.37 27.80
N ALA A 148 -11.89 2.52 28.91
CA ALA A 148 -12.44 2.35 30.24
C ALA A 148 -13.14 3.63 30.76
N THR A 149 -12.86 4.78 30.16
CA THR A 149 -13.27 6.10 30.67
C THR A 149 -14.11 6.89 29.68
N ASP A 150 -14.06 6.55 28.41
CA ASP A 150 -14.61 7.36 27.34
C ASP A 150 -15.59 6.60 26.46
N SER A 151 -16.57 7.30 25.87
CA SER A 151 -17.51 6.70 24.94
C SER A 151 -16.81 6.27 23.66
N VAL A 152 -17.11 5.05 23.22
CA VAL A 152 -16.63 4.51 21.94
C VAL A 152 -17.82 4.28 21.03
N ASN A 153 -17.73 4.73 19.78
CA ASN A 153 -18.76 4.52 18.79
C ASN A 153 -18.85 3.03 18.42
N SER A 154 -19.92 2.37 18.85
CA SER A 154 -20.13 0.93 18.64
C SER A 154 -20.23 0.51 17.16
N MET A 155 -20.56 1.43 16.25
CA MET A 155 -20.59 1.14 14.82
C MET A 155 -19.22 1.23 14.17
N ASN A 156 -18.26 1.93 14.82
CA ASN A 156 -16.94 2.20 14.28
C ASN A 156 -15.85 1.84 15.30
N ASN A 157 -15.97 0.69 15.95
CA ASN A 157 -15.02 0.22 16.96
C ASN A 157 -14.31 -1.09 16.60
N LEU A 158 -14.64 -1.69 15.46
CA LEU A 158 -14.07 -2.96 15.02
C LEU A 158 -13.51 -2.85 13.61
N TYR A 159 -12.25 -3.29 13.43
CA TYR A 159 -11.58 -3.43 12.15
C TYR A 159 -11.04 -4.84 12.01
N VAL A 160 -11.53 -5.58 11.03
CA VAL A 160 -11.14 -6.96 10.77
C VAL A 160 -10.18 -6.99 9.58
N MET A 161 -8.91 -7.14 9.87
CA MET A 161 -7.85 -7.22 8.86
C MET A 161 -7.75 -8.65 8.33
N LYS A 162 -7.91 -8.82 7.01
CA LYS A 162 -7.79 -10.12 6.32
C LYS A 162 -6.49 -10.16 5.53
N PRO A 163 -5.45 -10.86 6.00
CA PRO A 163 -4.19 -10.93 5.28
C PRO A 163 -4.36 -11.72 3.98
N VAL A 164 -3.91 -11.12 2.87
CA VAL A 164 -3.87 -11.75 1.54
C VAL A 164 -2.44 -11.74 1.06
N ILE A 165 -1.82 -12.92 0.98
CA ILE A 165 -0.44 -13.04 0.53
C ILE A 165 -0.42 -13.08 -0.99
N THR A 166 0.42 -12.25 -1.58
CA THR A 166 0.61 -12.18 -3.03
C THR A 166 2.07 -11.99 -3.38
N THR A 167 2.46 -12.43 -4.56
CA THR A 167 3.80 -12.19 -5.10
C THR A 167 3.71 -11.00 -6.05
N PRO A 168 4.50 -9.92 -5.84
CA PRO A 168 4.50 -8.79 -6.75
C PRO A 168 5.01 -9.22 -8.12
N LYS A 169 4.38 -8.73 -9.19
CA LYS A 169 4.79 -9.03 -10.56
C LYS A 169 5.78 -8.00 -11.05
N LEU A 170 6.86 -8.49 -11.65
CA LEU A 170 7.82 -7.68 -12.38
C LEU A 170 7.45 -7.68 -13.86
N GLU A 171 7.42 -6.51 -14.46
CA GLU A 171 7.02 -6.33 -15.85
C GLU A 171 7.88 -5.29 -16.58
N PHE A 172 7.90 -5.37 -17.89
CA PHE A 172 8.41 -4.31 -18.75
C PHE A 172 7.34 -3.22 -18.83
N LYS A 173 7.72 -1.97 -18.46
CA LYS A 173 6.82 -0.80 -18.45
C LYS A 173 6.75 -0.14 -19.84
N VAL A 174 6.54 -0.95 -20.87
CA VAL A 174 6.37 -0.49 -22.25
C VAL A 174 5.03 -0.95 -22.76
N SER A 175 4.29 -0.09 -23.45
CA SER A 175 3.10 -0.51 -24.18
C SER A 175 3.51 -1.24 -25.46
N GLU A 176 2.68 -2.16 -25.94
CA GLU A 176 2.91 -2.82 -27.26
C GLU A 176 2.99 -1.80 -28.41
N GLU A 177 2.44 -0.59 -28.25
CA GLU A 177 2.47 0.50 -29.20
C GLU A 177 3.77 1.33 -29.14
N GLU A 178 4.51 1.25 -28.05
CA GLU A 178 5.84 1.88 -27.90
C GLU A 178 6.95 1.00 -28.45
N CYS A 179 6.73 0.40 -29.63
CA CYS A 179 7.79 -0.26 -30.35
C CYS A 179 8.88 0.75 -30.70
N VAL A 180 10.01 0.63 -30.06
CA VAL A 180 11.17 1.49 -30.31
C VAL A 180 11.58 1.33 -31.76
N GLN A 181 11.48 2.42 -32.52
CA GLN A 181 11.89 2.43 -33.92
C GLN A 181 13.35 2.81 -33.99
N GLY A 182 14.17 1.88 -34.42
CA GLY A 182 15.58 2.11 -34.70
C GLY A 182 15.89 1.73 -36.14
N PHE A 183 16.73 2.51 -36.82
CA PHE A 183 17.26 2.14 -38.13
C PHE A 183 18.65 1.57 -37.97
N ILE A 184 18.81 0.31 -38.27
CA ILE A 184 20.11 -0.35 -38.31
C ILE A 184 20.64 -0.19 -39.74
N ASN A 185 21.18 0.99 -40.03
CA ASN A 185 21.71 1.28 -41.34
C ASN A 185 23.22 1.55 -41.30
N SER A 186 23.87 1.26 -40.17
CA SER A 186 25.29 1.47 -39.95
C SER A 186 25.92 0.28 -39.22
N SER A 187 27.22 0.21 -39.19
CA SER A 187 28.00 -0.74 -38.39
C SER A 187 27.86 -0.51 -36.88
N ASP A 188 27.26 0.60 -36.49
CA ASP A 188 27.09 0.97 -35.09
C ASP A 188 25.81 0.36 -34.53
N PRO A 189 25.84 -0.22 -33.31
CA PRO A 189 24.68 -0.79 -32.69
C PRO A 189 23.65 0.28 -32.32
N VAL A 190 22.38 -0.05 -32.43
CA VAL A 190 21.28 0.78 -31.95
C VAL A 190 20.99 0.41 -30.50
N LEU A 191 20.94 1.43 -29.62
CA LEU A 191 20.72 1.28 -28.19
C LEU A 191 19.27 1.59 -27.83
N PHE A 192 18.65 0.69 -27.09
CA PHE A 192 17.30 0.82 -26.55
C PHE A 192 17.36 0.77 -25.03
N THR A 193 16.53 1.58 -24.39
CA THR A 193 16.31 1.56 -22.94
C THR A 193 14.88 1.12 -22.68
N ILE A 194 14.71 -0.01 -22.02
CA ILE A 194 13.40 -0.60 -21.72
C ILE A 194 13.14 -0.42 -20.23
N PRO A 195 12.21 0.45 -19.81
CA PRO A 195 11.88 0.60 -18.41
C PRO A 195 11.27 -0.68 -17.87
N MET A 196 11.65 -1.03 -16.63
CA MET A 196 11.17 -2.19 -15.90
C MET A 196 10.73 -1.78 -14.50
N GLY A 197 9.73 -2.45 -13.95
CA GLY A 197 9.27 -2.19 -12.60
C GLY A 197 8.26 -3.21 -12.10
N LEU A 198 8.01 -3.17 -10.82
CA LEU A 198 6.91 -3.92 -10.23
C LEU A 198 5.56 -3.27 -10.61
N GLU A 199 4.48 -4.04 -10.54
CA GLU A 199 3.11 -3.53 -10.67
C GLU A 199 2.72 -2.54 -9.55
N ILE A 200 3.56 -2.47 -8.50
CA ILE A 200 3.43 -1.61 -7.32
C ILE A 200 4.71 -0.77 -7.15
N ASP A 201 4.63 0.25 -6.30
CA ASP A 201 5.81 1.04 -5.93
C ASP A 201 6.86 0.15 -5.27
N ASN A 202 8.05 0.15 -5.85
CA ASN A 202 9.15 -0.67 -5.35
C ASN A 202 9.65 -0.15 -3.99
N GLN A 203 9.62 -1.00 -2.98
CA GLN A 203 10.10 -0.72 -1.64
C GLN A 203 11.30 -1.59 -1.23
N TRP A 204 11.82 -2.41 -2.15
CA TRP A 204 12.85 -3.42 -1.86
C TRP A 204 14.04 -3.33 -2.82
N ASP A 205 15.19 -3.78 -2.31
CA ASP A 205 16.36 -4.06 -3.15
C ASP A 205 16.28 -5.48 -3.68
N PHE A 206 16.30 -5.62 -5.01
CA PHE A 206 16.34 -6.93 -5.66
C PHE A 206 17.00 -6.83 -7.04
N THR A 207 17.32 -7.97 -7.61
CA THR A 207 17.83 -8.06 -8.98
C THR A 207 16.95 -8.97 -9.82
N ALA A 208 16.88 -8.68 -11.12
CA ALA A 208 16.24 -9.56 -12.08
C ALA A 208 17.20 -9.91 -13.21
N LYS A 209 17.13 -11.15 -13.67
CA LYS A 209 17.84 -11.61 -14.85
C LYS A 209 16.90 -11.61 -16.03
N VAL A 210 17.33 -10.99 -17.12
CA VAL A 210 16.63 -10.97 -18.40
C VAL A 210 17.48 -11.71 -19.43
N GLU A 211 16.86 -12.50 -20.27
CA GLU A 211 17.52 -13.22 -21.35
C GLU A 211 16.85 -12.94 -22.69
N VAL A 212 17.65 -12.96 -23.76
CA VAL A 212 17.14 -12.96 -25.13
C VAL A 212 16.55 -14.33 -25.42
N VAL A 213 15.31 -14.33 -25.94
CA VAL A 213 14.67 -15.58 -26.40
C VAL A 213 15.25 -15.93 -27.76
N ASN A 214 15.78 -17.14 -27.87
CA ASN A 214 16.26 -17.63 -29.16
C ASN A 214 15.08 -17.86 -30.10
N ASN A 215 14.96 -16.99 -31.11
CA ASN A 215 14.00 -17.10 -32.21
C ASN A 215 14.70 -17.16 -33.56
N ASP A 216 15.94 -17.62 -33.57
CA ASP A 216 16.76 -17.72 -34.77
C ASP A 216 16.02 -18.53 -35.89
N GLY A 217 15.98 -17.96 -37.08
CA GLY A 217 15.27 -18.54 -38.23
C GLY A 217 13.73 -18.37 -38.23
N LYS A 218 13.12 -17.72 -37.23
CA LYS A 218 11.72 -17.36 -37.28
C LYS A 218 11.51 -16.07 -38.08
N GLU A 219 10.52 -16.10 -38.95
CA GLU A 219 10.16 -14.93 -39.77
C GLU A 219 9.83 -13.70 -38.89
N GLY A 220 10.43 -12.57 -39.18
CA GLY A 220 10.24 -11.31 -38.48
C GLY A 220 11.03 -11.16 -37.19
N TYR A 221 11.86 -12.13 -36.79
CA TYR A 221 12.74 -12.00 -35.64
C TYR A 221 14.19 -11.83 -36.03
N LEU A 222 14.89 -11.01 -35.24
CA LEU A 222 16.34 -10.91 -35.33
C LEU A 222 17.00 -12.14 -34.70
N SER A 223 18.20 -12.46 -35.17
CA SER A 223 19.02 -13.50 -34.53
C SER A 223 19.34 -13.08 -33.09
N SER A 224 19.32 -14.05 -32.18
CA SER A 224 19.72 -13.83 -30.79
C SER A 224 21.15 -13.29 -30.67
N SER A 225 22.03 -13.62 -31.61
CA SER A 225 23.41 -13.13 -31.68
C SER A 225 23.55 -11.65 -32.06
N SER A 226 22.50 -11.06 -32.64
CA SER A 226 22.44 -9.64 -32.98
C SER A 226 22.04 -8.76 -31.81
N VAL A 227 21.70 -9.35 -30.66
CA VAL A 227 21.17 -8.67 -29.49
C VAL A 227 22.10 -8.85 -28.30
N THR A 228 22.53 -7.76 -27.70
CA THR A 228 23.35 -7.76 -26.48
C THR A 228 22.62 -7.00 -25.36
N LEU A 229 22.51 -7.64 -24.21
CA LEU A 229 21.94 -7.02 -23.01
C LEU A 229 23.08 -6.43 -22.16
N GLU A 230 22.91 -5.19 -21.68
CA GLU A 230 23.87 -4.59 -20.72
C GLU A 230 23.93 -5.43 -19.45
N ASN A 231 25.11 -5.55 -18.85
CA ASN A 231 25.37 -6.38 -17.66
C ASN A 231 24.87 -7.84 -17.81
N ASP A 232 24.97 -8.42 -18.99
CA ASP A 232 24.41 -9.75 -19.29
C ASP A 232 22.93 -9.88 -18.95
N GLY A 233 22.16 -8.78 -18.99
CA GLY A 233 20.73 -8.75 -18.65
C GLY A 233 20.44 -8.76 -17.16
N LEU A 234 21.42 -8.51 -16.29
CA LEU A 234 21.17 -8.31 -14.87
C LEU A 234 20.74 -6.87 -14.62
N VAL A 235 19.51 -6.69 -14.10
CA VAL A 235 18.92 -5.38 -13.75
C VAL A 235 18.77 -5.31 -12.25
N THR A 236 19.24 -4.21 -11.65
CA THR A 236 19.13 -3.94 -10.22
C THR A 236 17.98 -2.96 -9.95
N PHE A 237 17.17 -3.28 -8.97
CA PHE A 237 16.04 -2.47 -8.49
C PHE A 237 16.35 -1.98 -7.09
N GLU A 238 16.15 -0.68 -6.86
CA GLU A 238 16.31 -0.03 -5.56
C GLU A 238 14.99 0.66 -5.15
N PRO A 239 14.70 0.81 -3.85
CA PRO A 239 13.48 1.46 -3.38
C PRO A 239 13.33 2.87 -3.96
N GLY A 240 12.13 3.15 -4.51
CA GLY A 240 11.78 4.47 -5.05
C GLY A 240 12.55 4.91 -6.29
N LYS A 241 13.35 4.01 -6.91
CA LYS A 241 14.10 4.31 -8.14
C LYS A 241 13.50 3.57 -9.34
N GLU A 242 13.57 4.23 -10.48
CA GLU A 242 13.28 3.62 -11.76
C GLU A 242 14.43 2.69 -12.18
N ALA A 243 14.07 1.53 -12.72
CA ALA A 243 15.01 0.58 -13.28
C ALA A 243 14.77 0.43 -14.79
N SER A 244 15.83 0.13 -15.53
CA SER A 244 15.73 -0.09 -16.97
C SER A 244 16.74 -1.10 -17.45
N LEU A 245 16.34 -1.87 -18.47
CA LEU A 245 17.21 -2.75 -19.23
C LEU A 245 17.72 -2.00 -20.45
N LYS A 246 19.03 -1.97 -20.65
CA LYS A 246 19.62 -1.47 -21.90
C LYS A 246 19.91 -2.63 -22.84
N VAL A 247 19.41 -2.49 -24.05
CA VAL A 247 19.52 -3.47 -25.12
C VAL A 247 20.27 -2.86 -26.29
N SER A 248 21.32 -3.49 -26.74
CA SER A 248 22.06 -3.12 -27.93
C SER A 248 21.74 -4.10 -29.05
N VAL A 249 21.35 -3.58 -30.18
CA VAL A 249 21.04 -4.37 -31.38
C VAL A 249 22.02 -3.98 -32.48
N SER A 250 22.80 -4.93 -32.97
CA SER A 250 23.73 -4.76 -34.09
C SER A 250 23.22 -5.52 -35.30
N ALA A 251 23.46 -4.98 -36.49
CA ALA A 251 23.16 -5.73 -37.71
C ALA A 251 24.07 -6.98 -37.77
N GLY A 252 23.42 -8.15 -37.81
CA GLY A 252 24.11 -9.40 -38.08
C GLY A 252 24.56 -9.50 -39.52
N SER A 253 25.30 -10.54 -39.85
CA SER A 253 25.74 -10.79 -41.20
C SER A 253 24.56 -11.11 -42.13
N GLY A 254 24.36 -10.33 -43.17
CA GLY A 254 23.64 -10.61 -44.42
C GLY A 254 22.16 -11.09 -44.36
N ASP A 255 21.89 -12.11 -43.61
CA ASP A 255 20.55 -12.75 -43.56
C ASP A 255 19.52 -11.92 -42.78
N ASP A 256 19.98 -11.15 -41.77
CA ASP A 256 19.09 -10.36 -40.89
C ASP A 256 18.63 -9.06 -41.55
N LEU A 257 19.39 -8.51 -42.48
CA LEU A 257 19.03 -7.27 -43.21
C LEU A 257 17.76 -7.42 -44.06
N THR A 258 17.46 -8.61 -44.56
CA THR A 258 16.25 -8.86 -45.32
C THR A 258 15.00 -8.83 -44.44
N ASN A 259 15.13 -9.23 -43.18
CA ASN A 259 14.08 -9.16 -42.18
C ASN A 259 13.89 -7.76 -41.61
N LEU A 260 14.94 -6.94 -41.58
CA LEU A 260 14.92 -5.54 -41.09
C LEU A 260 14.16 -4.57 -42.01
N VAL A 261 14.06 -4.86 -43.31
CA VAL A 261 13.28 -4.05 -44.26
C VAL A 261 11.78 -4.08 -43.93
N VAL A 262 11.34 -5.11 -43.16
CA VAL A 262 9.91 -5.31 -42.76
C VAL A 262 9.71 -5.04 -41.26
N GLY A 263 10.77 -4.69 -40.51
CA GLY A 263 10.75 -4.53 -39.04
C GLY A 263 11.12 -5.81 -38.31
N GLY A 264 12.36 -5.86 -37.81
CA GLY A 264 12.83 -7.00 -36.99
C GLY A 264 12.31 -6.92 -35.56
N ARG A 265 11.96 -8.07 -34.98
CA ARG A 265 11.50 -8.22 -33.58
C ARG A 265 12.59 -8.85 -32.75
N VAL A 266 12.70 -8.42 -31.52
CA VAL A 266 13.52 -9.06 -30.47
C VAL A 266 12.57 -9.53 -29.38
N ALA A 267 12.71 -10.75 -28.94
CA ALA A 267 11.98 -11.25 -27.78
C ALA A 267 12.93 -11.41 -26.60
N ILE A 268 12.57 -10.83 -25.47
CA ILE A 268 13.27 -10.95 -24.19
C ILE A 268 12.31 -11.50 -23.14
N LYS A 269 12.85 -12.17 -22.13
CA LYS A 269 12.08 -12.72 -21.01
C LYS A 269 12.81 -12.50 -19.69
N ILE A 270 12.06 -12.31 -18.63
CA ILE A 270 12.58 -12.35 -17.27
C ILE A 270 12.70 -13.82 -16.88
N THR A 271 13.89 -14.26 -16.43
CA THR A 271 14.16 -15.67 -16.10
C THR A 271 14.36 -15.91 -14.62
N GLU A 272 14.80 -14.89 -13.87
CA GLU A 272 15.08 -15.02 -12.46
C GLU A 272 14.84 -13.69 -11.75
N ILE A 273 14.35 -13.76 -10.51
CA ILE A 273 14.24 -12.61 -9.59
C ILE A 273 14.91 -13.03 -8.29
N ALA A 274 15.96 -12.31 -7.88
CA ALA A 274 16.67 -12.55 -6.64
C ALA A 274 16.48 -11.37 -5.68
N VAL A 275 15.88 -11.61 -4.52
CA VAL A 275 15.70 -10.60 -3.47
C VAL A 275 16.94 -10.61 -2.56
N SER A 276 17.51 -9.44 -2.32
CA SER A 276 18.66 -9.29 -1.43
C SER A 276 18.18 -9.26 0.03
N TYR A 277 18.44 -10.34 0.78
CA TYR A 277 18.09 -10.45 2.21
C TYR A 277 19.11 -9.76 3.14
N THR A 278 19.89 -8.79 2.68
CA THR A 278 21.05 -8.25 3.43
C THR A 278 20.72 -7.31 4.59
N HIS A 279 19.46 -7.14 5.00
CA HIS A 279 19.07 -6.26 6.11
C HIS A 279 18.34 -6.95 7.28
N LEU A 280 18.70 -8.19 7.59
CA LEU A 280 18.39 -8.78 8.88
C LEU A 280 19.64 -8.70 9.78
N ARG A 281 19.86 -7.55 10.43
CA ARG A 281 20.65 -7.42 11.67
C ARG A 281 19.93 -6.50 12.64
#